data_11163825e12baae25c40b39a44ef9d28
#
_entry.id   11163825e12baae25c40b39a44ef9d28
#
_cell.length_a   1.000
_cell.length_b   1.000
_cell.length_c   1.000
_cell.angle_alpha   90.00
_cell.angle_beta   90.00
_cell.angle_gamma   90.00
#
_symmetry.space_group_name_H-M   'P 1'
#
loop_
_entity.id
_entity.type
_entity.pdbx_description
1 polymer ?
#
loop_
_entity_poly.entity_id
_entity_poly.type
_entity_poly.pdbx_seq_one_letter_code
_entity_poly.pdbx_strand_id
1 'polypeptide(L)'
;MLYLPLYDGLISLSIGVDSLATISQPLVDYPIRKNPVVFYGTSILQGGCASRPGMAHTNIISRRLNRECINLGFSGNAFLDLEVAKVIAEVEASVFVLDFVPNASVAKMKERLETFYRIIRGKHPDTPIIFIEDPIFPHTFYDEKVAKEVRRKNDTLKEIFNCLKKINEKNIILISSKNMLGEDGEATVDGIHFKIGRAHV
;
A
#
# COMPACT_ATOMS: atom_id res chain seq x y z
N MET A 1 -11.53 18.46 -3.57
CA MET A 1 -11.18 17.32 -2.66
C MET A 1 -10.13 17.82 -1.67
N LEU A 2 -10.33 17.60 -0.39
CA LEU A 2 -9.38 17.93 0.68
C LEU A 2 -8.59 16.68 1.04
N TYR A 3 -7.27 16.80 1.11
CA TYR A 3 -6.38 15.73 1.56
C TYR A 3 -5.77 16.10 2.90
N LEU A 4 -5.92 15.25 3.88
CA LEU A 4 -5.36 15.44 5.22
C LEU A 4 -3.87 15.04 5.27
N PRO A 5 -3.10 15.49 6.29
CA PRO A 5 -1.72 15.10 6.46
C PRO A 5 -1.54 13.57 6.46
N LEU A 6 -0.41 13.09 5.91
CA LEU A 6 -0.14 11.65 5.78
C LEU A 6 0.53 11.07 7.04
N TYR A 7 1.20 11.90 7.84
CA TYR A 7 2.01 11.48 9.00
C TYR A 7 1.54 12.09 10.32
N ASP A 8 0.85 13.23 10.26
CA ASP A 8 0.39 13.91 11.47
C ASP A 8 -1.10 13.69 11.68
N GLY A 9 -1.50 13.56 12.95
CA GLY A 9 -2.91 13.51 13.33
C GLY A 9 -3.59 14.86 13.14
N LEU A 10 -4.86 14.83 12.73
CA LEU A 10 -5.69 16.03 12.66
C LEU A 10 -6.49 16.20 13.96
N ILE A 11 -6.25 17.29 14.69
CA ILE A 11 -6.96 17.60 15.94
C ILE A 11 -8.25 18.38 15.63
N SER A 12 -8.19 19.33 14.69
CA SER A 12 -9.33 20.14 14.30
C SER A 12 -9.21 20.59 12.85
N LEU A 13 -10.32 20.83 12.21
CA LEU A 13 -10.41 21.40 10.87
C LEU A 13 -11.46 22.52 10.87
N SER A 14 -11.07 23.69 10.38
CA SER A 14 -11.97 24.80 10.15
C SER A 14 -11.89 25.23 8.69
N ILE A 15 -13.04 25.44 8.07
CA ILE A 15 -13.14 25.90 6.68
C ILE A 15 -13.77 27.30 6.69
N GLY A 16 -12.98 28.29 6.30
CA GLY A 16 -13.47 29.64 6.11
C GLY A 16 -14.18 29.80 4.75
N VAL A 17 -15.37 30.35 4.75
CA VAL A 17 -16.12 30.67 3.54
C VAL A 17 -16.57 32.15 3.62
N ASP A 18 -16.91 32.74 2.48
CA ASP A 18 -17.52 34.06 2.44
C ASP A 18 -18.81 34.06 3.27
N SER A 19 -19.10 35.17 3.94
CA SER A 19 -20.29 35.31 4.81
C SER A 19 -21.63 35.13 4.08
N LEU A 20 -21.62 35.30 2.77
CA LEU A 20 -22.79 35.11 1.90
C LEU A 20 -22.80 33.74 1.21
N ALA A 21 -21.74 32.92 1.38
CA ALA A 21 -21.67 31.61 0.78
C ALA A 21 -22.58 30.63 1.51
N THR A 22 -23.16 29.71 0.75
CA THR A 22 -23.91 28.57 1.29
C THR A 22 -23.06 27.30 1.18
N ILE A 23 -23.02 26.50 2.25
CA ILE A 23 -22.42 25.16 2.22
C ILE A 23 -23.53 24.17 1.88
N SER A 24 -23.35 23.43 0.80
CA SER A 24 -24.32 22.44 0.33
C SER A 24 -23.62 21.10 0.02
N GLN A 25 -24.41 20.09 -0.32
CA GLN A 25 -23.88 18.84 -0.84
C GLN A 25 -23.04 19.10 -2.11
N PRO A 26 -21.92 18.36 -2.31
CA PRO A 26 -21.12 18.50 -3.53
C PRO A 26 -21.97 18.25 -4.78
N LEU A 27 -21.78 19.10 -5.80
CA LEU A 27 -22.42 18.91 -7.12
C LEU A 27 -21.70 17.87 -8.00
N VAL A 28 -20.72 17.19 -7.44
CA VAL A 28 -19.98 16.11 -8.12
C VAL A 28 -20.52 14.77 -7.67
N ASP A 29 -20.70 13.86 -8.61
CA ASP A 29 -21.13 12.51 -8.31
C ASP A 29 -20.17 11.81 -7.37
N TYR A 30 -20.72 11.07 -6.41
CA TYR A 30 -19.95 10.17 -5.56
C TYR A 30 -19.30 9.10 -6.45
N PRO A 31 -18.15 8.53 -6.09
CA PRO A 31 -17.58 7.43 -6.85
C PRO A 31 -18.62 6.35 -7.12
N ILE A 32 -18.87 6.04 -8.38
CA ILE A 32 -19.87 5.06 -8.81
C ILE A 32 -19.56 3.67 -8.23
N ARG A 33 -18.29 3.43 -7.91
CA ARG A 33 -17.77 2.16 -7.39
C ARG A 33 -17.75 2.18 -5.88
N LYS A 34 -18.68 1.46 -5.25
CA LYS A 34 -18.93 1.51 -3.79
C LYS A 34 -17.80 0.97 -2.92
N ASN A 35 -17.16 -0.14 -3.30
CA ASN A 35 -16.18 -0.80 -2.44
C ASN A 35 -14.78 -0.21 -2.65
N PRO A 36 -14.08 0.23 -1.60
CA PRO A 36 -12.75 0.82 -1.71
C PRO A 36 -11.69 -0.18 -2.12
N VAL A 37 -10.52 0.33 -2.54
CA VAL A 37 -9.26 -0.44 -2.53
C VAL A 37 -8.61 -0.22 -1.18
N VAL A 38 -8.30 -1.29 -0.47
CA VAL A 38 -7.63 -1.23 0.84
C VAL A 38 -6.16 -1.55 0.66
N PHE A 39 -5.31 -0.63 1.08
CA PHE A 39 -3.87 -0.78 1.06
C PHE A 39 -3.34 -0.95 2.49
N TYR A 40 -2.54 -1.98 2.72
CA TYR A 40 -1.77 -2.19 3.94
C TYR A 40 -0.28 -2.21 3.61
N GLY A 41 0.53 -1.42 4.30
CA GLY A 41 1.96 -1.39 4.01
C GLY A 41 2.79 -0.43 4.84
N THR A 42 3.89 0.00 4.26
CA THR A 42 5.00 0.68 4.90
C THR A 42 4.93 2.21 4.79
N SER A 43 6.03 2.91 5.11
CA SER A 43 6.18 4.35 4.87
C SER A 43 6.07 4.71 3.38
N ILE A 44 6.49 3.82 2.50
CA ILE A 44 6.36 4.00 1.05
C ILE A 44 4.88 4.09 0.69
N LEU A 45 4.08 3.17 1.19
CA LEU A 45 2.63 3.18 1.00
C LEU A 45 1.97 4.39 1.68
N GLN A 46 2.38 4.72 2.91
CA GLN A 46 1.85 5.87 3.63
C GLN A 46 2.02 7.18 2.86
N GLY A 47 3.02 7.25 1.97
CA GLY A 47 3.33 8.38 1.13
C GLY A 47 4.54 9.17 1.62
N GLY A 48 5.53 8.50 2.20
CA GLY A 48 6.82 9.08 2.55
C GLY A 48 7.41 9.87 1.39
N CYS A 49 7.91 11.07 1.65
CA CYS A 49 8.45 12.02 0.68
C CYS A 49 7.46 12.52 -0.39
N ALA A 50 6.16 12.26 -0.27
CA ALA A 50 5.18 12.93 -1.11
C ALA A 50 5.19 14.44 -0.82
N SER A 51 5.31 15.28 -1.86
CA SER A 51 5.40 16.75 -1.70
C SER A 51 4.17 17.38 -1.05
N ARG A 52 3.04 16.71 -1.11
CA ARG A 52 1.77 17.06 -0.47
C ARG A 52 0.88 15.82 -0.40
N PRO A 53 -0.09 15.76 0.53
CA PRO A 53 -0.90 14.56 0.74
C PRO A 53 -1.59 14.02 -0.52
N GLY A 54 -2.13 14.88 -1.37
CA GLY A 54 -2.77 14.48 -2.62
C GLY A 54 -1.84 13.82 -3.65
N MET A 55 -0.52 13.83 -3.41
CA MET A 55 0.49 13.20 -4.28
C MET A 55 0.98 11.84 -3.75
N ALA A 56 0.48 11.37 -2.61
CA ALA A 56 0.64 9.97 -2.27
C ALA A 56 0.05 9.09 -3.38
N HIS A 57 0.73 8.01 -3.75
CA HIS A 57 0.32 7.17 -4.89
C HIS A 57 -1.11 6.60 -4.71
N THR A 58 -1.50 6.25 -3.49
CA THR A 58 -2.86 5.80 -3.19
C THR A 58 -3.92 6.87 -3.54
N ASN A 59 -3.63 8.14 -3.27
CA ASN A 59 -4.50 9.26 -3.62
C ASN A 59 -4.54 9.54 -5.12
N ILE A 60 -3.42 9.30 -5.84
CA ILE A 60 -3.39 9.40 -7.30
C ILE A 60 -4.19 8.25 -7.91
N ILE A 61 -4.02 7.02 -7.41
CA ILE A 61 -4.78 5.85 -7.84
C ILE A 61 -6.29 6.09 -7.62
N SER A 62 -6.66 6.60 -6.44
CA SER A 62 -8.05 6.94 -6.11
C SER A 62 -8.67 7.88 -7.16
N ARG A 63 -7.97 8.95 -7.54
CA ARG A 63 -8.45 9.89 -8.58
C ARG A 63 -8.54 9.24 -9.95
N ARG A 64 -7.54 8.43 -10.33
CA ARG A 64 -7.52 7.75 -11.64
C ARG A 64 -8.62 6.72 -11.79
N LEU A 65 -8.91 5.98 -10.73
CA LEU A 65 -9.94 4.94 -10.73
C LEU A 65 -11.33 5.48 -10.41
N ASN A 66 -11.46 6.75 -10.01
CA ASN A 66 -12.65 7.32 -9.40
C ASN A 66 -13.22 6.37 -8.33
N ARG A 67 -12.35 5.95 -7.40
CA ARG A 67 -12.67 4.98 -6.36
C ARG A 67 -11.95 5.35 -5.07
N GLU A 68 -12.61 5.17 -3.95
CA GLU A 68 -11.98 5.35 -2.65
C GLU A 68 -10.79 4.41 -2.48
N CYS A 69 -9.69 4.92 -1.94
CA CYS A 69 -8.52 4.15 -1.52
C CYS A 69 -8.29 4.40 -0.03
N ILE A 70 -8.37 3.36 0.75
CA ILE A 70 -8.05 3.38 2.18
C ILE A 70 -6.56 3.09 2.32
N ASN A 71 -5.80 4.06 2.79
CA ASN A 71 -4.36 3.95 2.97
C ASN A 71 -4.05 3.61 4.43
N LEU A 72 -3.66 2.36 4.67
CA LEU A 72 -3.17 1.86 5.95
C LEU A 72 -1.65 1.64 5.88
N GLY A 73 -0.93 2.70 5.53
CA GLY A 73 0.53 2.74 5.60
C GLY A 73 1.00 2.98 7.04
N PHE A 74 1.84 2.08 7.55
CA PHE A 74 2.42 2.13 8.89
C PHE A 74 3.94 2.26 8.77
N SER A 75 4.43 3.49 8.73
CA SER A 75 5.86 3.80 8.58
C SER A 75 6.71 3.03 9.58
N GLY A 76 7.62 2.18 9.08
CA GLY A 76 8.50 1.34 9.89
C GLY A 76 7.80 0.21 10.65
N ASN A 77 6.47 0.03 10.53
CA ASN A 77 5.67 -0.84 11.39
C ASN A 77 4.72 -1.81 10.66
N ALA A 78 4.89 -2.01 9.37
CA ALA A 78 4.10 -3.01 8.64
C ALA A 78 4.62 -4.43 8.91
N PHE A 79 4.34 -4.96 10.09
CA PHE A 79 4.90 -6.23 10.60
C PHE A 79 3.94 -7.41 10.55
N LEU A 80 2.87 -7.32 9.76
CA LEU A 80 1.84 -8.37 9.64
C LEU A 80 1.18 -8.68 10.99
N ASP A 81 0.85 -7.66 11.77
CA ASP A 81 0.18 -7.83 13.05
C ASP A 81 -1.25 -8.33 12.82
N LEU A 82 -1.59 -9.46 13.46
CA LEU A 82 -2.84 -10.19 13.19
C LEU A 82 -4.07 -9.39 13.62
N GLU A 83 -3.93 -8.49 14.60
CA GLU A 83 -5.03 -7.60 14.99
C GLU A 83 -5.34 -6.60 13.87
N VAL A 84 -4.32 -6.12 13.16
CA VAL A 84 -4.51 -5.26 11.97
C VAL A 84 -5.21 -6.04 10.85
N ALA A 85 -4.86 -7.31 10.64
CA ALA A 85 -5.56 -8.17 9.66
C ALA A 85 -7.06 -8.30 9.97
N LYS A 86 -7.42 -8.44 11.26
CA LYS A 86 -8.82 -8.52 11.69
C LYS A 86 -9.59 -7.23 11.36
N VAL A 87 -8.98 -6.06 11.63
CA VAL A 87 -9.58 -4.76 11.30
C VAL A 87 -9.70 -4.57 9.79
N ILE A 88 -8.68 -4.91 9.03
CA ILE A 88 -8.71 -4.86 7.56
C ILE A 88 -9.85 -5.74 7.01
N ALA A 89 -10.02 -6.91 7.57
CA ALA A 89 -11.06 -7.85 7.15
C ALA A 89 -12.50 -7.39 7.46
N GLU A 90 -12.71 -6.33 8.25
CA GLU A 90 -14.04 -5.73 8.44
C GLU A 90 -14.47 -4.83 7.27
N VAL A 91 -13.53 -4.47 6.38
CA VAL A 91 -13.81 -3.54 5.28
C VAL A 91 -14.28 -4.30 4.05
N GLU A 92 -15.47 -3.99 3.56
CA GLU A 92 -15.99 -4.49 2.28
C GLU A 92 -15.19 -3.88 1.11
N ALA A 93 -14.05 -4.49 0.81
CA ALA A 93 -13.11 -4.01 -0.20
C ALA A 93 -13.37 -4.61 -1.58
N SER A 94 -13.00 -3.87 -2.62
CA SER A 94 -12.92 -4.39 -3.99
C SER A 94 -11.60 -5.10 -4.28
N VAL A 95 -10.54 -4.70 -3.60
CA VAL A 95 -9.18 -5.26 -3.70
C VAL A 95 -8.45 -4.98 -2.40
N PHE A 96 -7.68 -5.93 -1.91
CA PHE A 96 -6.68 -5.72 -0.87
C PHE A 96 -5.29 -5.70 -1.48
N VAL A 97 -4.46 -4.72 -1.10
CA VAL A 97 -3.07 -4.58 -1.56
C VAL A 97 -2.16 -4.64 -0.35
N LEU A 98 -1.23 -5.59 -0.34
CA LEU A 98 -0.34 -5.88 0.78
C LEU A 98 1.10 -5.54 0.40
N ASP A 99 1.58 -4.39 0.87
CA ASP A 99 2.90 -3.79 0.59
C ASP A 99 3.74 -3.68 1.88
N PHE A 100 4.00 -4.80 2.52
CA PHE A 100 4.64 -4.89 3.83
C PHE A 100 6.12 -5.30 3.79
N VAL A 101 6.59 -5.85 2.68
CA VAL A 101 7.90 -6.52 2.57
C VAL A 101 9.08 -5.65 3.01
N PRO A 102 9.13 -4.34 2.71
CA PRO A 102 10.23 -3.50 3.17
C PRO A 102 10.41 -3.49 4.70
N ASN A 103 9.34 -3.61 5.48
CA ASN A 103 9.42 -3.61 6.95
C ASN A 103 9.50 -5.02 7.57
N ALA A 104 8.84 -6.01 6.97
CA ALA A 104 8.78 -7.34 7.54
C ALA A 104 10.09 -8.12 7.30
N SER A 105 10.65 -8.71 8.37
CA SER A 105 11.76 -9.64 8.25
C SER A 105 11.30 -10.98 7.67
N VAL A 106 12.23 -11.75 7.11
CA VAL A 106 11.97 -13.13 6.64
C VAL A 106 11.32 -13.98 7.72
N ALA A 107 11.79 -13.86 8.98
CA ALA A 107 11.22 -14.59 10.10
C ALA A 107 9.75 -14.22 10.35
N LYS A 108 9.43 -12.92 10.36
CA LYS A 108 8.05 -12.45 10.53
C LYS A 108 7.14 -12.85 9.37
N MET A 109 7.65 -12.82 8.14
CA MET A 109 6.86 -13.28 6.99
C MET A 109 6.52 -14.77 7.11
N LYS A 110 7.50 -15.62 7.45
CA LYS A 110 7.28 -17.06 7.63
C LYS A 110 6.34 -17.37 8.80
N GLU A 111 6.41 -16.59 9.87
CA GLU A 111 5.56 -16.73 11.05
C GLU A 111 4.11 -16.30 10.82
N ARG A 112 3.88 -15.17 10.10
CA ARG A 112 2.62 -14.44 10.17
C ARG A 112 1.86 -14.32 8.85
N LEU A 113 2.54 -14.34 7.70
CA LEU A 113 1.92 -13.96 6.43
C LEU A 113 0.75 -14.87 6.06
N GLU A 114 0.88 -16.17 6.22
CA GLU A 114 -0.21 -17.07 5.90
C GLU A 114 -1.43 -16.84 6.80
N THR A 115 -1.23 -16.67 8.11
CA THR A 115 -2.33 -16.39 9.05
C THR A 115 -2.96 -15.03 8.76
N PHE A 116 -2.16 -14.00 8.50
CA PHE A 116 -2.63 -12.67 8.11
C PHE A 116 -3.51 -12.75 6.85
N TYR A 117 -3.03 -13.42 5.83
CA TYR A 117 -3.77 -13.67 4.61
C TYR A 117 -5.09 -14.41 4.86
N ARG A 118 -5.05 -15.47 5.65
CA ARG A 118 -6.24 -16.30 5.92
C ARG A 118 -7.32 -15.57 6.71
N ILE A 119 -6.96 -14.64 7.58
CA ILE A 119 -7.92 -13.78 8.28
C ILE A 119 -8.71 -12.94 7.26
N ILE A 120 -8.02 -12.31 6.32
CA ILE A 120 -8.67 -11.51 5.27
C ILE A 120 -9.48 -12.40 4.34
N ARG A 121 -8.89 -13.47 3.82
CA ARG A 121 -9.52 -14.40 2.87
C ARG A 121 -10.75 -15.08 3.46
N GLY A 122 -10.75 -15.37 4.75
CA GLY A 122 -11.88 -15.99 5.44
C GLY A 122 -13.17 -15.17 5.42
N LYS A 123 -13.05 -13.83 5.41
CA LYS A 123 -14.20 -12.93 5.26
C LYS A 123 -14.46 -12.53 3.80
N HIS A 124 -13.44 -12.56 2.96
CA HIS A 124 -13.49 -12.11 1.56
C HIS A 124 -13.02 -13.22 0.62
N PRO A 125 -13.83 -14.29 0.43
CA PRO A 125 -13.41 -15.49 -0.30
C PRO A 125 -13.04 -15.23 -1.75
N ASP A 126 -13.67 -14.25 -2.39
CA ASP A 126 -13.49 -13.96 -3.82
C ASP A 126 -12.77 -12.65 -4.11
N THR A 127 -12.57 -11.80 -3.12
CA THR A 127 -11.93 -10.49 -3.32
C THR A 127 -10.46 -10.66 -3.70
N PRO A 128 -9.98 -10.00 -4.77
CA PRO A 128 -8.56 -10.04 -5.14
C PRO A 128 -7.65 -9.54 -4.02
N ILE A 129 -6.56 -10.28 -3.77
CA ILE A 129 -5.49 -9.88 -2.85
C ILE A 129 -4.20 -9.77 -3.65
N ILE A 130 -3.59 -8.59 -3.64
CA ILE A 130 -2.36 -8.27 -4.35
C ILE A 130 -1.22 -8.22 -3.33
N PHE A 131 -0.16 -8.98 -3.58
CA PHE A 131 1.10 -8.91 -2.85
C PHE A 131 2.10 -8.11 -3.68
N ILE A 132 2.89 -7.27 -3.03
CA ILE A 132 3.92 -6.46 -3.68
C ILE A 132 5.29 -6.86 -3.14
N GLU A 133 6.24 -7.12 -4.04
CA GLU A 133 7.64 -7.35 -3.68
C GLU A 133 8.30 -6.06 -3.19
N ASP A 134 9.35 -6.21 -2.38
CA ASP A 134 10.22 -5.10 -1.98
C ASP A 134 10.94 -4.53 -3.22
N PRO A 135 10.85 -3.23 -3.49
CA PRO A 135 11.55 -2.62 -4.61
C PRO A 135 13.07 -2.86 -4.55
N ILE A 136 13.70 -2.95 -5.71
CA ILE A 136 15.16 -3.00 -5.81
C ILE A 136 15.68 -1.57 -5.79
N PHE A 137 16.04 -1.10 -4.61
CA PHE A 137 16.46 0.29 -4.40
C PHE A 137 17.83 0.58 -5.00
N PRO A 138 18.11 1.84 -5.41
CA PRO A 138 19.40 2.22 -6.00
C PRO A 138 20.60 1.89 -5.11
N HIS A 139 20.49 2.03 -3.79
CA HIS A 139 21.60 1.73 -2.88
C HIS A 139 21.98 0.25 -2.81
N THR A 140 21.14 -0.67 -3.30
CA THR A 140 21.51 -2.09 -3.42
C THR A 140 22.67 -2.34 -4.40
N PHE A 141 22.98 -1.39 -5.28
CA PHE A 141 24.15 -1.47 -6.15
C PHE A 141 25.47 -1.30 -5.38
N TYR A 142 25.45 -0.58 -4.26
CA TYR A 142 26.63 -0.26 -3.47
C TYR A 142 26.72 -1.07 -2.18
N ASP A 143 25.59 -1.56 -1.67
CA ASP A 143 25.53 -2.37 -0.44
C ASP A 143 25.00 -3.78 -0.72
N GLU A 144 25.97 -4.71 -0.82
CA GLU A 144 25.66 -6.13 -1.07
C GLU A 144 24.85 -6.78 0.04
N LYS A 145 24.97 -6.32 1.30
CA LYS A 145 24.19 -6.86 2.41
C LYS A 145 22.73 -6.51 2.26
N VAL A 146 22.43 -5.25 1.94
CA VAL A 146 21.08 -4.79 1.66
C VAL A 146 20.52 -5.50 0.44
N ALA A 147 21.32 -5.62 -0.64
CA ALA A 147 20.91 -6.34 -1.84
C ALA A 147 20.53 -7.82 -1.56
N LYS A 148 21.31 -8.50 -0.72
CA LYS A 148 21.02 -9.87 -0.29
C LYS A 148 19.74 -9.96 0.54
N GLU A 149 19.53 -9.00 1.44
CA GLU A 149 18.34 -9.00 2.30
C GLU A 149 17.07 -8.74 1.49
N VAL A 150 17.05 -7.76 0.58
CA VAL A 150 15.93 -7.50 -0.33
C VAL A 150 15.60 -8.75 -1.15
N ARG A 151 16.62 -9.40 -1.75
CA ARG A 151 16.41 -10.67 -2.49
C ARG A 151 15.80 -11.74 -1.61
N ARG A 152 16.35 -11.98 -0.40
CA ARG A 152 15.83 -12.99 0.53
C ARG A 152 14.38 -12.75 0.92
N LYS A 153 14.00 -11.51 1.15
CA LYS A 153 12.61 -11.13 1.45
C LYS A 153 11.69 -11.42 0.27
N ASN A 154 12.07 -11.00 -0.92
CA ASN A 154 11.29 -11.24 -2.13
C ASN A 154 11.17 -12.74 -2.45
N ASP A 155 12.24 -13.50 -2.31
CA ASP A 155 12.20 -14.95 -2.51
C ASP A 155 11.29 -15.62 -1.48
N THR A 156 11.34 -15.19 -0.22
CA THR A 156 10.42 -15.69 0.81
C THR A 156 8.96 -15.38 0.48
N LEU A 157 8.66 -14.17 0.01
CA LEU A 157 7.31 -13.81 -0.44
C LEU A 157 6.85 -14.73 -1.59
N LYS A 158 7.72 -14.95 -2.58
CA LYS A 158 7.44 -15.85 -3.72
C LYS A 158 7.19 -17.28 -3.27
N GLU A 159 8.00 -17.81 -2.35
CA GLU A 159 7.81 -19.15 -1.79
C GLU A 159 6.42 -19.29 -1.17
N ILE A 160 6.02 -18.36 -0.29
CA ILE A 160 4.71 -18.38 0.37
C ILE A 160 3.59 -18.22 -0.66
N PHE A 161 3.73 -17.27 -1.59
CA PHE A 161 2.76 -17.06 -2.66
C PHE A 161 2.56 -18.31 -3.52
N ASN A 162 3.65 -19.01 -3.89
CA ASN A 162 3.58 -20.23 -4.66
C ASN A 162 2.94 -21.40 -3.86
N CYS A 163 3.13 -21.44 -2.53
CA CYS A 163 2.42 -22.39 -1.69
C CYS A 163 0.90 -22.13 -1.71
N LEU A 164 0.47 -20.87 -1.60
CA LEU A 164 -0.94 -20.50 -1.71
C LEU A 164 -1.52 -20.88 -3.08
N LYS A 165 -0.77 -20.65 -4.16
CA LYS A 165 -1.18 -21.08 -5.52
C LYS A 165 -1.36 -22.60 -5.64
N LYS A 166 -0.48 -23.39 -5.05
CA LYS A 166 -0.55 -24.85 -5.09
C LYS A 166 -1.79 -25.43 -4.40
N ILE A 167 -2.28 -24.80 -3.35
CA ILE A 167 -3.52 -25.18 -2.67
C ILE A 167 -4.76 -24.58 -3.32
N ASN A 168 -4.63 -24.17 -4.59
CA ASN A 168 -5.69 -23.65 -5.42
C ASN A 168 -6.36 -22.35 -4.93
N GLU A 169 -5.63 -21.51 -4.20
CA GLU A 169 -6.10 -20.18 -3.86
C GLU A 169 -6.28 -19.34 -5.14
N LYS A 170 -7.48 -18.81 -5.30
CA LYS A 170 -7.86 -17.97 -6.44
C LYS A 170 -7.72 -16.49 -6.09
N ASN A 171 -7.74 -15.67 -7.12
CA ASN A 171 -7.75 -14.20 -6.96
C ASN A 171 -6.60 -13.67 -6.09
N ILE A 172 -5.41 -14.27 -6.21
CA ILE A 172 -4.16 -13.72 -5.66
C ILE A 172 -3.22 -13.33 -6.79
N ILE A 173 -2.59 -12.17 -6.65
CA ILE A 173 -1.70 -11.58 -7.64
C ILE A 173 -0.39 -11.20 -6.93
N LEU A 174 0.74 -11.43 -7.59
CA LEU A 174 2.04 -10.96 -7.13
C LEU A 174 2.57 -9.91 -8.12
N ILE A 175 2.84 -8.71 -7.61
CA ILE A 175 3.52 -7.66 -8.36
C ILE A 175 5.02 -7.79 -8.10
N SER A 176 5.76 -8.00 -9.17
CA SER A 176 7.22 -8.14 -9.10
C SER A 176 7.91 -6.79 -8.91
N SER A 177 9.03 -6.80 -8.19
CA SER A 177 9.95 -5.66 -8.06
C SER A 177 10.64 -5.26 -9.37
N LYS A 178 10.58 -6.12 -10.40
CA LYS A 178 11.23 -5.88 -11.70
C LYS A 178 10.67 -4.62 -12.35
N ASN A 179 11.54 -3.69 -12.70
CA ASN A 179 11.26 -2.40 -13.34
C ASN A 179 10.34 -1.46 -12.50
N MET A 180 10.12 -1.75 -11.21
CA MET A 180 9.25 -0.93 -10.36
C MET A 180 9.77 0.50 -10.20
N LEU A 181 11.09 0.70 -10.17
CA LEU A 181 11.74 2.00 -10.00
C LEU A 181 12.30 2.59 -11.31
N GLY A 182 12.16 1.89 -12.44
CA GLY A 182 12.83 2.27 -13.68
C GLY A 182 14.35 2.03 -13.63
N GLU A 183 15.09 2.54 -14.64
CA GLU A 183 16.52 2.27 -14.81
C GLU A 183 17.39 3.53 -14.67
N ASP A 184 16.80 4.70 -14.49
CA ASP A 184 17.50 5.99 -14.46
C ASP A 184 18.05 6.39 -13.07
N GLY A 185 17.80 5.57 -12.04
CA GLY A 185 18.21 5.85 -10.66
C GLY A 185 17.45 6.99 -9.97
N GLU A 186 16.49 7.59 -10.65
CA GLU A 186 15.81 8.82 -10.26
C GLU A 186 14.46 8.58 -9.54
N ALA A 187 14.14 7.35 -9.18
CA ALA A 187 12.82 7.01 -8.66
C ALA A 187 12.57 7.41 -7.21
N THR A 188 13.62 7.61 -6.42
CA THR A 188 13.52 7.88 -4.99
C THR A 188 14.09 9.23 -4.61
N VAL A 189 13.66 9.78 -3.46
CA VAL A 189 14.15 11.06 -2.91
C VAL A 189 15.35 10.82 -2.00
N ASP A 190 15.29 9.81 -1.17
CA ASP A 190 16.26 9.48 -0.12
C ASP A 190 16.87 8.07 -0.26
N GLY A 191 16.69 7.45 -1.41
CA GLY A 191 17.11 6.08 -1.67
C GLY A 191 16.05 5.02 -1.36
N ILE A 192 14.93 5.39 -0.72
CA ILE A 192 13.84 4.49 -0.31
C ILE A 192 12.48 5.02 -0.78
N HIS A 193 12.13 6.25 -0.40
CA HIS A 193 10.80 6.80 -0.65
C HIS A 193 10.69 7.42 -2.05
N PHE A 194 9.60 7.14 -2.72
CA PHE A 194 9.42 7.48 -4.13
C PHE A 194 9.23 8.97 -4.37
N LYS A 195 9.83 9.47 -5.45
CA LYS A 195 9.50 10.78 -5.99
C LYS A 195 8.09 10.80 -6.59
N ILE A 196 7.52 11.99 -6.70
CA ILE A 196 6.28 12.23 -7.43
C ILE A 196 6.38 11.70 -8.86
N GLY A 197 5.38 10.91 -9.26
CA GLY A 197 5.24 10.40 -10.62
C GLY A 197 5.96 9.08 -10.92
N ARG A 198 6.73 8.52 -9.99
CA ARG A 198 7.41 7.22 -10.17
C ARG A 198 6.71 6.04 -9.51
N ALA A 199 5.88 6.26 -8.53
CA ALA A 199 5.11 5.20 -7.87
C ALA A 199 3.93 4.66 -8.72
N HIS A 200 3.91 4.89 -10.04
CA HIS A 200 2.75 4.65 -10.89
C HIS A 200 3.04 3.93 -12.19
N VAL A 201 4.22 3.43 -12.33
CA VAL A 201 4.61 2.72 -13.55
C VAL A 201 4.13 1.29 -13.51
#